data_a7043637e9ca446838e7b942b55b24fe
#
_entry.id   a7043637e9ca446838e7b942b55b24fe
#
_cell.length_a   1.000
_cell.length_b   1.000
_cell.length_c   1.000
_cell.angle_alpha   90.00
_cell.angle_beta   90.00
_cell.angle_gamma   90.00
#
_symmetry.space_group_name_H-M   'P 1'
#
loop_
_entity.id
_entity.type
_entity.pdbx_description
1 polymer ?
#
loop_
_entity_poly.entity_id
_entity_poly.type
_entity_poly.pdbx_seq_one_letter_code
_entity_poly.pdbx_strand_id
1 'polypeptide(L)'
;MYTDSMSLRLHICSLLVAAMFVSCSPAQNEQSNKNASTEYEIPIELEIDLKDCLSQSESQYLIFFHSETCSHCKEIKGDVLSFINDNILKVYFLDIKKPNNEVTICQKEEIVLGVSDYQDLKILGTPTIIKVENGVTIANVAGKEGCLTLINQERLNYNKQIIA
;
A
#
# COMPACT_ATOMS: atom_id res chain seq x y z
N MET A 1 -11.37 40.55 72.20
CA MET A 1 -12.22 41.77 72.04
C MET A 1 -13.04 41.53 70.80
N TYR A 2 -14.27 41.32 71.07
CA TYR A 2 -15.49 41.64 70.33
C TYR A 2 -15.67 41.02 68.99
N THR A 3 -16.53 39.94 68.89
CA THR A 3 -18.00 39.96 68.85
C THR A 3 -18.46 40.62 67.54
N ASP A 4 -19.34 40.15 66.80
CA ASP A 4 -20.60 39.48 66.92
C ASP A 4 -21.08 39.33 65.49
N SER A 5 -21.72 38.35 65.26
CA SER A 5 -23.14 38.05 65.47
C SER A 5 -23.95 38.11 64.16
N MET A 6 -24.47 36.94 63.87
CA MET A 6 -25.91 36.69 63.56
C MET A 6 -26.61 37.55 62.51
N SER A 7 -27.06 36.87 61.52
CA SER A 7 -28.51 36.80 61.21
C SER A 7 -28.71 36.00 59.98
N LEU A 8 -29.14 34.77 60.00
CA LEU A 8 -30.44 34.14 60.27
C LEU A 8 -31.63 34.88 59.63
N ARG A 9 -32.09 34.37 58.56
CA ARG A 9 -33.49 34.24 58.12
C ARG A 9 -33.51 33.87 56.66
N LEU A 10 -33.81 32.60 56.33
CA LEU A 10 -35.13 31.98 56.26
C LEU A 10 -36.08 32.69 55.28
N HIS A 11 -36.29 32.09 54.17
CA HIS A 11 -37.56 31.94 53.46
C HIS A 11 -37.24 31.07 52.24
N ILE A 12 -37.50 29.78 52.29
CA ILE A 12 -38.75 29.04 52.12
C ILE A 12 -39.44 29.36 50.78
N CYS A 13 -39.63 28.25 50.10
CA CYS A 13 -40.58 27.99 49.00
C CYS A 13 -40.22 28.54 47.64
N SER A 14 -39.98 27.73 46.67
CA SER A 14 -41.06 27.06 46.01
C SER A 14 -40.59 26.31 44.78
N LEU A 15 -41.10 25.10 44.67
CA LEU A 15 -41.45 24.39 43.44
C LEU A 15 -40.32 23.86 42.54
N LEU A 16 -39.94 22.64 42.80
CA LEU A 16 -40.13 21.46 41.97
C LEU A 16 -40.63 21.77 40.54
N VAL A 17 -39.71 21.79 39.57
CA VAL A 17 -39.99 21.29 38.25
C VAL A 17 -38.87 20.32 37.89
N ALA A 18 -39.14 19.05 38.15
CA ALA A 18 -38.35 17.97 37.62
C ALA A 18 -38.65 17.87 36.11
N ALA A 19 -37.80 18.53 35.34
CA ALA A 19 -37.72 18.24 33.92
C ALA A 19 -36.73 17.08 33.74
N MET A 20 -37.24 15.87 33.75
CA MET A 20 -36.52 14.70 33.28
C MET A 20 -36.30 14.88 31.77
N PHE A 21 -35.20 15.47 31.38
CA PHE A 21 -34.67 15.26 30.02
C PHE A 21 -34.11 13.85 29.99
N VAL A 22 -34.96 12.90 29.61
CA VAL A 22 -34.51 11.63 29.05
C VAL A 22 -33.79 11.98 27.77
N SER A 23 -32.47 12.18 27.88
CA SER A 23 -31.59 12.27 26.73
C SER A 23 -31.50 10.88 26.13
N CYS A 24 -32.45 10.60 25.24
CA CYS A 24 -32.36 9.47 24.35
C CYS A 24 -31.22 9.80 23.35
N SER A 25 -29.97 9.47 23.72
CA SER A 25 -28.88 9.42 22.76
C SER A 25 -29.20 8.31 21.80
N PRO A 26 -29.36 8.59 20.48
CA PRO A 26 -29.38 7.51 19.52
C PRO A 26 -28.00 6.84 19.62
N ALA A 27 -28.00 5.56 19.92
CA ALA A 27 -26.83 4.71 19.76
C ALA A 27 -26.36 4.91 18.32
N GLN A 28 -25.27 5.65 18.16
CA GLN A 28 -24.54 5.68 16.91
C GLN A 28 -23.99 4.27 16.74
N ASN A 29 -24.73 3.53 15.91
CA ASN A 29 -24.29 2.28 15.36
C ASN A 29 -23.07 2.65 14.49
N GLU A 30 -21.87 2.60 15.06
CA GLU A 30 -20.63 2.62 14.31
C GLU A 30 -20.58 1.33 13.50
N GLN A 31 -21.39 1.30 12.47
CA GLN A 31 -21.17 0.42 11.35
C GLN A 31 -19.85 0.91 10.73
N SER A 32 -18.78 0.29 11.21
CA SER A 32 -17.49 0.32 10.56
C SER A 32 -17.70 -0.05 9.10
N ASN A 33 -17.88 0.99 8.28
CA ASN A 33 -17.94 0.85 6.84
C ASN A 33 -16.50 0.58 6.36
N LYS A 34 -16.08 -0.69 6.45
CA LYS A 34 -14.79 -1.21 5.98
C LYS A 34 -14.74 -1.29 4.45
N ASN A 35 -15.37 -0.36 3.75
CA ASN A 35 -15.32 -0.24 2.29
C ASN A 35 -14.92 1.18 1.85
N ALA A 36 -14.00 1.80 2.56
CA ALA A 36 -13.15 2.78 1.91
C ALA A 36 -12.04 1.96 1.23
N SER A 37 -12.20 1.64 -0.04
CA SER A 37 -11.07 1.34 -0.89
C SER A 37 -10.22 2.61 -0.89
N THR A 38 -9.23 2.67 -0.01
CA THR A 38 -8.15 3.64 -0.14
C THR A 38 -7.51 3.32 -1.49
N GLU A 39 -7.89 4.06 -2.50
CA GLU A 39 -7.23 4.01 -3.80
C GLU A 39 -5.83 4.58 -3.57
N TYR A 40 -4.88 3.67 -3.35
CA TYR A 40 -3.47 4.03 -3.20
C TYR A 40 -2.98 4.57 -4.54
N GLU A 41 -2.74 5.87 -4.60
CA GLU A 41 -2.12 6.49 -5.77
C GLU A 41 -0.65 6.05 -5.88
N ILE A 42 -0.24 5.74 -7.10
CA ILE A 42 1.17 5.46 -7.40
C ILE A 42 1.86 6.81 -7.54
N PRO A 43 2.96 7.07 -6.80
CA PRO A 43 3.76 8.28 -7.01
C PRO A 43 4.27 8.34 -8.45
N ILE A 44 4.08 9.48 -9.11
CA ILE A 44 4.40 9.65 -10.53
C ILE A 44 5.87 9.38 -10.86
N GLU A 45 6.76 9.65 -9.92
CA GLU A 45 8.20 9.42 -10.03
C GLU A 45 8.58 7.93 -10.01
N LEU A 46 7.65 7.06 -9.64
CA LEU A 46 7.84 5.61 -9.66
C LEU A 46 7.22 4.96 -10.89
N GLU A 47 6.47 5.71 -11.70
CA GLU A 47 5.96 5.20 -12.97
C GLU A 47 7.04 5.27 -14.05
N ILE A 48 7.22 4.16 -14.78
CA ILE A 48 8.20 4.07 -15.85
C ILE A 48 7.61 3.50 -17.14
N ASP A 49 8.26 3.80 -18.25
CA ASP A 49 7.96 3.18 -19.55
C ASP A 49 8.76 1.89 -19.74
N LEU A 50 8.23 0.98 -20.57
CA LEU A 50 8.87 -0.30 -20.87
C LEU A 50 10.30 -0.15 -21.39
N LYS A 51 10.54 0.82 -22.28
CA LYS A 51 11.86 1.07 -22.87
C LYS A 51 12.94 1.42 -21.83
N ASP A 52 12.54 1.99 -20.68
CA ASP A 52 13.44 2.45 -19.64
C ASP A 52 13.53 1.45 -18.46
N CYS A 53 12.76 0.34 -18.51
CA CYS A 53 12.57 -0.54 -17.36
C CYS A 53 13.84 -1.27 -16.91
N LEU A 54 14.82 -1.50 -17.79
CA LEU A 54 16.10 -2.14 -17.44
C LEU A 54 17.26 -1.17 -17.32
N SER A 55 17.01 0.15 -17.40
CA SER A 55 18.05 1.20 -17.39
C SER A 55 17.91 2.22 -16.24
N GLN A 56 17.34 1.80 -15.12
CA GLN A 56 17.20 2.64 -13.94
C GLN A 56 18.56 2.88 -13.26
N SER A 57 18.63 3.92 -12.42
CA SER A 57 19.88 4.35 -11.77
C SER A 57 20.35 3.43 -10.65
N GLU A 58 19.43 2.70 -10.03
CA GLU A 58 19.71 1.77 -8.94
C GLU A 58 20.35 0.50 -9.46
N SER A 59 21.36 -0.01 -8.73
CA SER A 59 22.00 -1.30 -9.06
C SER A 59 21.05 -2.49 -8.87
N GLN A 60 20.09 -2.39 -7.94
CA GLN A 60 19.05 -3.37 -7.72
C GLN A 60 17.71 -2.68 -7.49
N TYR A 61 16.66 -3.15 -8.14
CA TYR A 61 15.29 -2.66 -8.00
C TYR A 61 14.27 -3.70 -8.43
N LEU A 62 13.00 -3.42 -8.11
CA LEU A 62 11.87 -4.22 -8.56
C LEU A 62 11.05 -3.43 -9.59
N ILE A 63 10.43 -4.15 -10.53
CA ILE A 63 9.45 -3.59 -11.46
C ILE A 63 8.14 -4.34 -11.25
N PHE A 64 7.10 -3.61 -10.90
CA PHE A 64 5.74 -4.14 -10.76
C PHE A 64 4.94 -3.88 -12.04
N PHE A 65 4.75 -4.92 -12.83
CA PHE A 65 3.89 -4.92 -14.02
C PHE A 65 2.44 -5.06 -13.59
N HIS A 66 1.63 -4.08 -13.93
CA HIS A 66 0.23 -4.02 -13.52
C HIS A 66 -0.68 -3.49 -14.63
N SER A 67 -1.98 -3.47 -14.38
CA SER A 67 -2.95 -2.67 -15.13
C SER A 67 -4.10 -2.26 -14.22
N GLU A 68 -4.79 -1.20 -14.57
CA GLU A 68 -5.95 -0.71 -13.83
C GLU A 68 -7.12 -1.70 -13.80
N THR A 69 -7.23 -2.55 -14.82
CA THR A 69 -8.30 -3.57 -14.94
C THR A 69 -7.98 -4.88 -14.23
N CYS A 70 -6.75 -5.04 -13.72
CA CYS A 70 -6.30 -6.26 -13.06
C CYS A 70 -6.75 -6.29 -11.58
N SER A 71 -7.68 -7.17 -11.22
CA SER A 71 -8.20 -7.31 -9.86
C SER A 71 -7.11 -7.70 -8.85
N HIS A 72 -6.29 -8.69 -9.17
CA HIS A 72 -5.18 -9.13 -8.31
C HIS A 72 -4.10 -8.06 -8.15
N CYS A 73 -3.90 -7.20 -9.14
CA CYS A 73 -3.01 -6.05 -9.00
C CYS A 73 -3.53 -5.08 -7.95
N LYS A 74 -4.84 -4.78 -7.97
CA LYS A 74 -5.48 -3.92 -6.96
C LYS A 74 -5.37 -4.49 -5.55
N GLU A 75 -5.53 -5.81 -5.41
CA GLU A 75 -5.44 -6.49 -4.12
C GLU A 75 -4.07 -6.34 -3.47
N ILE A 76 -2.97 -6.44 -4.24
CA ILE A 76 -1.59 -6.40 -3.69
C ILE A 76 -0.93 -5.03 -3.77
N LYS A 77 -1.57 -4.04 -4.40
CA LYS A 77 -1.01 -2.69 -4.57
C LYS A 77 -0.60 -2.07 -3.25
N GLY A 78 -1.43 -2.23 -2.20
CA GLY A 78 -1.12 -1.76 -0.85
C GLY A 78 0.14 -2.41 -0.26
N ASP A 79 0.34 -3.71 -0.47
CA ASP A 79 1.54 -4.43 0.00
C ASP A 79 2.80 -3.97 -0.73
N VAL A 80 2.69 -3.71 -2.04
CA VAL A 80 3.80 -3.18 -2.87
C VAL A 80 4.17 -1.78 -2.40
N LEU A 81 3.20 -0.89 -2.16
CA LEU A 81 3.44 0.45 -1.65
C LEU A 81 3.98 0.43 -0.21
N SER A 82 3.52 -0.49 0.62
CA SER A 82 4.10 -0.71 1.95
C SER A 82 5.58 -1.11 1.87
N PHE A 83 5.94 -1.98 0.93
CA PHE A 83 7.33 -2.39 0.73
C PHE A 83 8.24 -1.21 0.32
N ILE A 84 7.72 -0.26 -0.46
CA ILE A 84 8.47 0.97 -0.79
C ILE A 84 8.81 1.76 0.47
N ASN A 85 7.86 1.85 1.41
CA ASN A 85 8.07 2.54 2.69
C ASN A 85 9.12 1.85 3.59
N ASP A 86 9.36 0.56 3.39
CA ASP A 86 10.44 -0.17 4.09
C ASP A 86 11.84 0.25 3.62
N ASN A 87 11.93 0.96 2.47
CA ASN A 87 13.17 1.48 1.89
C ASN A 87 14.28 0.42 1.68
N ILE A 88 13.87 -0.80 1.33
CA ILE A 88 14.76 -1.94 1.10
C ILE A 88 15.28 -1.94 -0.34
N LEU A 89 14.36 -1.92 -1.29
CA LEU A 89 14.61 -1.79 -2.73
C LEU A 89 13.60 -0.82 -3.31
N LYS A 90 14.00 -0.06 -4.30
CA LYS A 90 13.08 0.77 -5.06
C LYS A 90 12.15 -0.10 -5.90
N VAL A 91 10.88 0.26 -5.98
CA VAL A 91 9.91 -0.41 -6.82
C VAL A 91 9.40 0.59 -7.85
N TYR A 92 9.53 0.25 -9.11
CA TYR A 92 8.95 0.97 -10.22
C TYR A 92 7.65 0.32 -10.66
N PHE A 93 6.72 1.12 -11.15
CA PHE A 93 5.43 0.68 -11.64
C PHE A 93 5.38 0.81 -13.16
N LEU A 94 4.98 -0.25 -13.83
CA LEU A 94 4.81 -0.29 -15.27
C LEU A 94 3.39 -0.74 -15.60
N ASP A 95 2.56 0.20 -16.05
CA ASP A 95 1.22 -0.13 -16.55
C ASP A 95 1.30 -0.63 -17.98
N ILE A 96 1.04 -1.94 -18.17
CA ILE A 96 1.09 -2.58 -19.49
C ILE A 96 -0.02 -2.14 -20.46
N LYS A 97 -0.95 -1.31 -20.01
CA LYS A 97 -2.03 -0.74 -20.85
C LYS A 97 -1.73 0.67 -21.32
N LYS A 98 -0.69 1.31 -20.78
CA LYS A 98 -0.25 2.60 -21.32
C LYS A 98 0.36 2.42 -22.72
N PRO A 99 0.20 3.38 -23.62
CA PRO A 99 0.85 3.36 -24.93
C PRO A 99 2.37 3.14 -24.79
N ASN A 100 2.95 2.34 -25.67
CA ASN A 100 4.38 1.96 -25.71
C ASN A 100 4.86 1.05 -24.57
N ASN A 101 3.96 0.54 -23.75
CA ASN A 101 4.26 -0.42 -22.66
C ASN A 101 3.80 -1.85 -22.98
N GLU A 102 3.63 -2.18 -24.26
CA GLU A 102 3.20 -3.52 -24.70
C GLU A 102 4.33 -4.52 -24.48
N VAL A 103 4.24 -5.25 -23.38
CA VAL A 103 5.17 -6.34 -23.08
C VAL A 103 4.63 -7.67 -23.60
N THR A 104 5.51 -8.55 -24.05
CA THR A 104 5.13 -9.88 -24.54
C THR A 104 4.60 -10.76 -23.40
N ILE A 105 3.35 -11.22 -23.54
CA ILE A 105 2.76 -12.24 -22.66
C ILE A 105 3.11 -13.62 -23.20
N CYS A 106 3.63 -14.49 -22.36
CA CYS A 106 4.14 -15.80 -22.75
C CYS A 106 3.66 -16.92 -21.82
N GLN A 107 4.04 -18.17 -22.15
CA GLN A 107 3.87 -19.32 -21.25
C GLN A 107 5.04 -19.39 -20.26
N LYS A 108 4.85 -20.14 -19.15
CA LYS A 108 5.84 -20.23 -18.08
C LYS A 108 7.21 -20.73 -18.56
N GLU A 109 7.19 -21.67 -19.49
CA GLU A 109 8.39 -22.32 -20.07
C GLU A 109 9.19 -21.36 -20.95
N GLU A 110 8.61 -20.25 -21.35
CA GLU A 110 9.25 -19.23 -22.19
C GLU A 110 9.88 -18.08 -21.39
N ILE A 111 9.72 -18.11 -20.06
CA ILE A 111 10.36 -17.09 -19.18
C ILE A 111 11.85 -17.36 -19.14
N VAL A 112 12.61 -16.34 -19.52
CA VAL A 112 14.08 -16.36 -19.50
C VAL A 112 14.54 -15.32 -18.49
N LEU A 113 15.51 -15.68 -17.64
CA LEU A 113 16.26 -14.76 -16.79
C LEU A 113 17.56 -14.35 -17.50
N GLY A 114 18.18 -13.29 -17.03
CA GLY A 114 19.39 -12.76 -17.68
C GLY A 114 19.09 -11.83 -18.87
N VAL A 115 17.84 -11.37 -18.99
CA VAL A 115 17.43 -10.44 -20.05
C VAL A 115 17.97 -9.05 -19.72
N SER A 116 18.63 -8.40 -20.68
CA SER A 116 19.18 -7.04 -20.59
C SER A 116 18.61 -6.09 -21.65
N ASP A 117 17.82 -6.58 -22.58
CA ASP A 117 17.08 -5.78 -23.55
C ASP A 117 15.58 -5.89 -23.25
N TYR A 118 14.92 -4.74 -23.06
CA TYR A 118 13.48 -4.70 -22.78
C TYR A 118 12.63 -5.32 -23.88
N GLN A 119 13.13 -5.37 -25.13
CA GLN A 119 12.43 -5.99 -26.27
C GLN A 119 12.33 -7.51 -26.15
N ASP A 120 13.27 -8.13 -25.44
CA ASP A 120 13.26 -9.58 -25.16
C ASP A 120 12.48 -9.93 -23.87
N LEU A 121 11.99 -8.91 -23.15
CA LEU A 121 11.30 -9.11 -21.89
C LEU A 121 9.94 -9.78 -22.11
N LYS A 122 9.68 -10.82 -21.34
CA LYS A 122 8.42 -11.54 -21.34
C LYS A 122 7.87 -11.68 -19.94
N ILE A 123 6.55 -11.65 -19.81
CA ILE A 123 5.84 -11.89 -18.55
C ILE A 123 4.69 -12.87 -18.74
N LEU A 124 4.23 -13.50 -17.67
CA LEU A 124 3.07 -14.40 -17.72
C LEU A 124 1.72 -13.68 -17.72
N GLY A 125 1.73 -12.39 -17.39
CA GLY A 125 0.54 -11.56 -17.22
C GLY A 125 0.68 -10.63 -16.03
N THR A 126 -0.42 -10.06 -15.55
CA THR A 126 -0.41 -9.16 -14.40
C THR A 126 -1.20 -9.72 -13.22
N PRO A 127 -0.73 -9.51 -11.97
CA PRO A 127 0.52 -8.83 -11.59
C PRO A 127 1.75 -9.70 -11.87
N THR A 128 2.85 -9.06 -12.21
CA THR A 128 4.19 -9.66 -12.26
C THR A 128 5.17 -8.72 -11.57
N ILE A 129 6.10 -9.26 -10.78
CA ILE A 129 7.27 -8.52 -10.29
C ILE A 129 8.52 -9.12 -10.90
N ILE A 130 9.34 -8.25 -11.49
CA ILE A 130 10.67 -8.58 -11.97
C ILE A 130 11.68 -7.91 -11.05
N LYS A 131 12.70 -8.66 -10.62
CA LYS A 131 13.89 -8.10 -9.96
C LYS A 131 14.99 -7.90 -10.99
N VAL A 132 15.55 -6.71 -10.98
CA VAL A 132 16.65 -6.31 -11.87
C VAL A 132 17.90 -6.07 -11.03
N GLU A 133 19.03 -6.53 -11.51
CA GLU A 133 20.35 -6.24 -10.96
C GLU A 133 21.29 -5.82 -12.08
N ASN A 134 21.84 -4.60 -11.97
CA ASN A 134 22.75 -3.99 -12.98
C ASN A 134 22.19 -4.06 -14.41
N GLY A 135 20.87 -3.77 -14.55
CA GLY A 135 20.20 -3.75 -15.84
C GLY A 135 19.82 -5.15 -16.38
N VAL A 136 19.99 -6.20 -15.59
CA VAL A 136 19.71 -7.58 -16.00
C VAL A 136 18.62 -8.20 -15.10
N THR A 137 17.69 -8.93 -15.69
CA THR A 137 16.62 -9.60 -14.94
C THR A 137 17.15 -10.81 -14.17
N ILE A 138 16.96 -10.85 -12.85
CA ILE A 138 17.41 -11.97 -12.00
C ILE A 138 16.25 -12.73 -11.34
N ALA A 139 15.04 -12.17 -11.35
CA ALA A 139 13.81 -12.86 -10.98
C ALA A 139 12.65 -12.35 -11.83
N ASN A 140 11.69 -13.23 -12.11
CA ASN A 140 10.46 -12.92 -12.83
C ASN A 140 9.34 -13.79 -12.23
N VAL A 141 8.50 -13.21 -11.40
CA VAL A 141 7.44 -13.92 -10.69
C VAL A 141 6.09 -13.30 -10.98
N ALA A 142 5.14 -14.13 -11.32
CA ALA A 142 3.80 -13.71 -11.70
C ALA A 142 2.74 -14.20 -10.71
N GLY A 143 1.59 -13.51 -10.77
CA GLY A 143 0.45 -13.77 -9.90
C GLY A 143 0.61 -13.17 -8.50
N LYS A 144 -0.51 -13.02 -7.83
CA LYS A 144 -0.60 -12.42 -6.49
C LYS A 144 0.38 -13.06 -5.50
N GLU A 145 0.29 -14.38 -5.35
CA GLU A 145 1.10 -15.12 -4.37
C GLU A 145 2.60 -15.07 -4.70
N GLY A 146 2.96 -15.17 -5.99
CA GLY A 146 4.35 -15.05 -6.42
C GLY A 146 4.94 -13.68 -6.08
N CYS A 147 4.21 -12.61 -6.39
CA CYS A 147 4.63 -11.24 -6.10
C CYS A 147 4.81 -11.00 -4.59
N LEU A 148 3.85 -11.42 -3.76
CA LEU A 148 3.93 -11.28 -2.30
C LEU A 148 5.08 -12.11 -1.72
N THR A 149 5.31 -13.31 -2.26
CA THR A 149 6.43 -14.16 -1.84
C THR A 149 7.78 -13.46 -2.10
N LEU A 150 7.96 -12.89 -3.28
CA LEU A 150 9.20 -12.17 -3.62
C LEU A 150 9.42 -10.96 -2.68
N ILE A 151 8.40 -10.13 -2.45
CA ILE A 151 8.47 -8.98 -1.55
C ILE A 151 8.89 -9.41 -0.13
N ASN A 152 8.26 -10.46 0.39
CA ASN A 152 8.58 -10.97 1.73
C ASN A 152 9.99 -11.57 1.79
N GLN A 153 10.46 -12.21 0.73
CA GLN A 153 11.82 -12.71 0.62
C GLN A 153 12.86 -11.59 0.69
N GLU A 154 12.62 -10.49 -0.01
CA GLU A 154 13.50 -9.32 0.04
C GLU A 154 13.54 -8.69 1.45
N ARG A 155 12.40 -8.59 2.15
CA ARG A 155 12.34 -8.17 3.56
C ARG A 155 13.19 -9.06 4.46
N LEU A 156 13.07 -10.38 4.29
CA LEU A 156 13.84 -11.35 5.09
C LEU A 156 15.34 -11.27 4.80
N ASN A 157 15.72 -11.11 3.55
CA ASN A 157 17.12 -10.99 3.15
C ASN A 157 17.76 -9.72 3.73
N TYR A 158 17.05 -8.60 3.66
CA TYR A 158 17.49 -7.33 4.23
C TYR A 158 17.69 -7.43 5.74
N ASN A 159 16.74 -8.01 6.48
CA ASN A 159 16.84 -8.17 7.91
C ASN A 159 18.03 -9.06 8.33
N LYS A 160 18.36 -10.10 7.55
CA LYS A 160 19.54 -10.93 7.79
C LYS A 160 20.85 -10.16 7.61
N GLN A 161 20.91 -9.25 6.64
CA GLN A 161 22.11 -8.43 6.38
C GLN A 161 22.39 -7.42 7.50
N ILE A 162 21.34 -6.90 8.16
CA ILE A 162 21.49 -5.92 9.25
C ILE A 162 22.01 -6.61 10.54
N ILE A 163 21.71 -7.90 10.73
CA ILE A 163 22.01 -8.66 11.98
C ILE A 163 23.38 -9.37 11.89
N ALA A 164 23.94 -9.50 10.69
CA ALA A 164 25.23 -10.17 10.45
C ALA A 164 26.42 -9.22 10.59
#